data_99da41c84a538eb8dbf44519e7080d5a
#
_entry.id   99da41c84a538eb8dbf44519e7080d5a
#
_cell.length_a   1.000
_cell.length_b   1.000
_cell.length_c   1.000
_cell.angle_alpha   90.00
_cell.angle_beta   90.00
_cell.angle_gamma   90.00
#
_symmetry.space_group_name_H-M   'P 1'
#
loop_
_entity.id
_entity.type
_entity.pdbx_description
1 polymer ?
#
loop_
_entity_poly.entity_id
_entity_poly.type
_entity_poly.pdbx_seq_one_letter_code
_entity_poly.pdbx_strand_id
1 'polypeptide(L)'
;MGRLAVNLSMIFTEVPLIERFALAHAEGFEHVEIQFPYELAISDIQDQLERYNLNLCLINVPAGDLMQGGNGLAGIPGQEAAFREALQLAIRYATALKVPRVNILAGKQPQDSDLLPCLKTLASNLKLACDLLTEHDIEPVFEMINGTDMPRFLVQNIAQAQEMLEAVNHPALKMQYDCYHMAMMGEDVLEGLQENIHQIGHIQFADCPGRHEPDTAQIPYEQIFSWIKQSAYEGYIAAEYKPKNGSNQ
;
A
#
# COMPACT_ATOMS: atom_id res chain seq x y z
N MET A 1 -10.82 11.15 12.73
CA MET A 1 -9.43 10.80 13.14
C MET A 1 -9.09 9.53 12.39
N GLY A 2 -8.02 9.51 11.62
CA GLY A 2 -7.57 8.31 10.91
C GLY A 2 -7.38 7.13 11.88
N ARG A 3 -7.65 5.92 11.40
CA ARG A 3 -7.54 4.69 12.19
C ARG A 3 -6.10 4.20 12.10
N LEU A 4 -5.45 4.02 13.26
CA LEU A 4 -4.07 3.52 13.29
C LEU A 4 -4.04 2.02 12.94
N ALA A 5 -3.16 1.65 12.02
CA ALA A 5 -2.91 0.27 11.62
C ALA A 5 -1.42 -0.07 11.70
N VAL A 6 -1.10 -1.36 11.66
CA VAL A 6 0.29 -1.85 11.60
C VAL A 6 0.47 -2.86 10.47
N ASN A 7 1.56 -2.72 9.72
CA ASN A 7 1.90 -3.62 8.62
C ASN A 7 2.61 -4.87 9.14
N LEU A 8 1.89 -5.99 9.12
CA LEU A 8 2.42 -7.28 9.57
C LEU A 8 3.47 -7.88 8.62
N SER A 9 3.62 -7.35 7.40
CA SER A 9 4.69 -7.77 6.50
C SER A 9 6.04 -7.15 6.84
N MET A 10 6.04 -6.03 7.57
CA MET A 10 7.25 -5.23 7.88
C MET A 10 7.61 -5.25 9.37
N ILE A 11 6.61 -5.39 10.26
CA ILE A 11 6.77 -5.34 11.71
C ILE A 11 6.49 -6.72 12.31
N PHE A 12 7.11 -7.06 13.44
CA PHE A 12 7.07 -8.38 14.09
C PHE A 12 7.65 -9.51 13.23
N THR A 13 8.63 -9.19 12.38
CA THR A 13 9.20 -10.14 11.41
C THR A 13 10.06 -11.23 12.03
N GLU A 14 10.30 -11.19 13.33
CA GLU A 14 11.02 -12.19 14.11
C GLU A 14 10.25 -13.53 14.23
N VAL A 15 8.93 -13.47 13.98
CA VAL A 15 8.05 -14.65 14.01
C VAL A 15 7.33 -14.85 12.67
N PRO A 16 6.83 -16.06 12.36
CA PRO A 16 6.00 -16.31 11.20
C PRO A 16 4.78 -15.38 11.12
N LEU A 17 4.32 -15.04 9.91
CA LEU A 17 3.22 -14.09 9.69
C LEU A 17 1.96 -14.43 10.52
N ILE A 18 1.62 -15.72 10.64
CA ILE A 18 0.43 -16.17 11.38
C ILE A 18 0.48 -15.85 12.88
N GLU A 19 1.67 -15.70 13.45
CA GLU A 19 1.86 -15.36 14.87
C GLU A 19 1.86 -13.85 15.12
N ARG A 20 2.06 -13.02 14.08
CA ARG A 20 2.15 -11.55 14.19
C ARG A 20 0.83 -10.89 14.57
N PHE A 21 -0.29 -11.55 14.31
CA PHE A 21 -1.62 -11.06 14.74
C PHE A 21 -1.71 -10.96 16.27
N ALA A 22 -1.18 -11.95 16.97
CA ALA A 22 -1.14 -11.93 18.44
C ALA A 22 -0.31 -10.77 18.97
N LEU A 23 0.84 -10.48 18.33
CA LEU A 23 1.73 -9.39 18.72
C LEU A 23 1.08 -8.03 18.45
N ALA A 24 0.46 -7.84 17.28
CA ALA A 24 -0.28 -6.61 16.98
C ALA A 24 -1.39 -6.33 18.02
N HIS A 25 -2.15 -7.36 18.39
CA HIS A 25 -3.16 -7.25 19.43
C HIS A 25 -2.55 -6.89 20.81
N ALA A 26 -1.42 -7.52 21.17
CA ALA A 26 -0.73 -7.26 22.44
C ALA A 26 -0.22 -5.81 22.52
N GLU A 27 0.19 -5.22 21.40
CA GLU A 27 0.58 -3.80 21.29
C GLU A 27 -0.62 -2.83 21.18
N GLY A 28 -1.86 -3.35 21.22
CA GLY A 28 -3.09 -2.53 21.26
C GLY A 28 -3.60 -2.08 19.90
N PHE A 29 -3.11 -2.65 18.80
CA PHE A 29 -3.67 -2.37 17.48
C PHE A 29 -5.04 -3.04 17.30
N GLU A 30 -5.95 -2.34 16.61
CA GLU A 30 -7.25 -2.86 16.18
C GLU A 30 -7.27 -3.13 14.67
N HIS A 31 -6.32 -2.56 13.92
CA HIS A 31 -6.23 -2.69 12.48
C HIS A 31 -4.84 -3.12 12.05
N VAL A 32 -4.81 -4.03 11.08
CA VAL A 32 -3.57 -4.55 10.51
C VAL A 32 -3.63 -4.47 8.98
N GLU A 33 -2.48 -4.44 8.34
CA GLU A 33 -2.35 -4.64 6.89
C GLU A 33 -1.31 -5.71 6.59
N ILE A 34 -1.46 -6.39 5.47
CA ILE A 34 -0.55 -7.42 4.99
C ILE A 34 -0.33 -7.23 3.50
N GLN A 35 0.92 -7.06 3.08
CA GLN A 35 1.22 -6.85 1.66
C GLN A 35 0.74 -8.02 0.79
N PHE A 36 1.14 -9.25 1.10
CA PHE A 36 0.82 -10.43 0.29
C PHE A 36 0.43 -11.61 1.20
N PRO A 37 -0.85 -11.77 1.55
CA PRO A 37 -1.31 -12.81 2.49
C PRO A 37 -1.46 -14.20 1.85
N TYR A 38 -1.15 -14.38 0.59
CA TYR A 38 -1.58 -15.48 -0.28
C TYR A 38 -0.91 -16.84 0.02
N GLU A 39 0.11 -16.86 0.87
CA GLU A 39 0.71 -18.11 1.39
C GLU A 39 -0.09 -18.73 2.55
N LEU A 40 -0.97 -17.95 3.18
CA LEU A 40 -1.86 -18.42 4.24
C LEU A 40 -3.24 -18.72 3.67
N ALA A 41 -3.91 -19.75 4.18
CA ALA A 41 -5.30 -19.98 3.84
C ALA A 41 -6.19 -18.85 4.38
N ILE A 42 -7.25 -18.52 3.64
CA ILE A 42 -8.23 -17.50 4.08
C ILE A 42 -8.79 -17.83 5.47
N SER A 43 -9.11 -19.11 5.73
CA SER A 43 -9.59 -19.57 7.04
C SER A 43 -8.61 -19.28 8.17
N ASP A 44 -7.32 -19.50 7.94
CA ASP A 44 -6.31 -19.29 8.98
C ASP A 44 -6.18 -17.80 9.34
N ILE A 45 -6.23 -16.92 8.33
CA ILE A 45 -6.24 -15.46 8.56
C ILE A 45 -7.53 -15.05 9.27
N GLN A 46 -8.68 -15.56 8.85
CA GLN A 46 -9.98 -15.24 9.44
C GLN A 46 -10.01 -15.64 10.93
N ASP A 47 -9.52 -16.83 11.27
CA ASP A 47 -9.42 -17.31 12.64
C ASP A 47 -8.56 -16.38 13.52
N GLN A 48 -7.43 -15.84 12.98
CA GLN A 48 -6.60 -14.89 13.71
C GLN A 48 -7.30 -13.54 13.90
N LEU A 49 -7.93 -13.02 12.84
CA LEU A 49 -8.67 -11.75 12.90
C LEU A 49 -9.81 -11.84 13.95
N GLU A 50 -10.58 -12.91 13.94
CA GLU A 50 -11.67 -13.15 14.91
C GLU A 50 -11.11 -13.34 16.33
N ARG A 51 -10.08 -14.17 16.49
CA ARG A 51 -9.47 -14.47 17.79
C ARG A 51 -8.93 -13.25 18.51
N TYR A 52 -8.32 -12.33 17.78
CA TYR A 52 -7.67 -11.15 18.34
C TYR A 52 -8.48 -9.86 18.13
N ASN A 53 -9.71 -9.97 17.59
CA ASN A 53 -10.58 -8.82 17.28
C ASN A 53 -9.86 -7.76 16.44
N LEU A 54 -9.16 -8.20 15.39
CA LEU A 54 -8.43 -7.35 14.46
C LEU A 54 -9.19 -7.18 13.14
N ASN A 55 -8.99 -6.07 12.48
CA ASN A 55 -9.52 -5.80 11.14
C ASN A 55 -8.35 -5.70 10.15
N LEU A 56 -8.39 -6.49 9.07
CA LEU A 56 -7.44 -6.39 7.98
C LEU A 56 -7.87 -5.25 7.05
N CYS A 57 -7.11 -4.16 7.00
CA CYS A 57 -7.53 -2.92 6.34
C CYS A 57 -6.99 -2.75 4.92
N LEU A 58 -5.92 -3.46 4.55
CA LEU A 58 -5.31 -3.40 3.22
C LEU A 58 -4.53 -4.67 2.90
N ILE A 59 -4.61 -5.10 1.64
CA ILE A 59 -3.72 -6.08 1.00
C ILE A 59 -3.31 -5.55 -0.37
N ASN A 60 -2.19 -6.09 -0.94
CA ASN A 60 -1.78 -5.78 -2.31
C ASN A 60 -2.28 -6.86 -3.27
N VAL A 61 -2.58 -6.49 -4.52
CA VAL A 61 -2.68 -7.46 -5.62
C VAL A 61 -1.34 -8.19 -5.76
N PRO A 62 -1.31 -9.53 -5.97
CA PRO A 62 -0.05 -10.22 -6.23
C PRO A 62 0.72 -9.55 -7.38
N ALA A 63 1.94 -9.15 -7.10
CA ALA A 63 2.75 -8.33 -8.02
C ALA A 63 3.69 -9.15 -8.94
N GLY A 64 3.43 -10.45 -9.10
CA GLY A 64 4.29 -11.34 -9.88
C GLY A 64 5.69 -11.43 -9.30
N ASP A 65 6.70 -11.20 -10.12
CA ASP A 65 8.12 -11.28 -9.75
C ASP A 65 8.71 -9.97 -9.17
N LEU A 66 7.89 -8.94 -8.95
CA LEU A 66 8.36 -7.61 -8.55
C LEU A 66 9.24 -7.64 -7.31
N MET A 67 8.81 -8.37 -6.27
CA MET A 67 9.51 -8.46 -4.99
C MET A 67 10.79 -9.34 -5.06
N GLN A 68 10.93 -10.12 -6.13
CA GLN A 68 12.13 -10.91 -6.43
C GLN A 68 13.09 -10.20 -7.41
N GLY A 69 12.84 -8.92 -7.69
CA GLY A 69 13.67 -8.09 -8.56
C GLY A 69 13.21 -8.03 -10.03
N GLY A 70 12.12 -8.71 -10.38
CA GLY A 70 11.47 -8.63 -11.69
C GLY A 70 10.73 -7.31 -11.92
N ASN A 71 9.90 -7.24 -12.95
CA ASN A 71 9.20 -6.02 -13.34
C ASN A 71 7.76 -5.93 -12.80
N GLY A 72 7.18 -7.03 -12.34
CA GLY A 72 5.79 -7.06 -11.87
C GLY A 72 4.78 -7.29 -13.00
N LEU A 73 3.52 -6.90 -12.75
CA LEU A 73 2.40 -7.24 -13.64
C LEU A 73 1.64 -6.01 -14.15
N ALA A 74 1.23 -5.11 -13.26
CA ALA A 74 0.17 -4.13 -13.55
C ALA A 74 0.51 -3.17 -14.71
N GLY A 75 1.76 -2.71 -14.79
CA GLY A 75 2.21 -1.81 -15.85
C GLY A 75 3.02 -2.48 -16.96
N ILE A 76 3.02 -3.81 -17.07
CA ILE A 76 3.91 -4.51 -18.00
C ILE A 76 3.13 -5.02 -19.21
N PRO A 77 3.40 -4.48 -20.42
CA PRO A 77 2.78 -4.95 -21.65
C PRO A 77 2.97 -6.46 -21.85
N GLY A 78 1.87 -7.17 -22.17
CA GLY A 78 1.86 -8.63 -22.31
C GLY A 78 1.61 -9.40 -21.01
N GLN A 79 1.50 -8.74 -19.87
CA GLN A 79 1.17 -9.35 -18.58
C GLN A 79 -0.29 -9.12 -18.14
N GLU A 80 -1.13 -8.59 -19.01
CA GLU A 80 -2.51 -8.21 -18.69
C GLU A 80 -3.36 -9.41 -18.22
N ALA A 81 -3.14 -10.59 -18.81
CA ALA A 81 -3.82 -11.82 -18.38
C ALA A 81 -3.39 -12.25 -16.97
N ALA A 82 -2.07 -12.25 -16.71
CA ALA A 82 -1.53 -12.57 -15.39
C ALA A 82 -1.96 -11.55 -14.33
N PHE A 83 -2.01 -10.26 -14.67
CA PHE A 83 -2.56 -9.22 -13.79
C PHE A 83 -4.02 -9.49 -13.44
N ARG A 84 -4.86 -9.84 -14.42
CA ARG A 84 -6.27 -10.16 -14.21
C ARG A 84 -6.46 -11.36 -13.26
N GLU A 85 -5.66 -12.41 -13.42
CA GLU A 85 -5.68 -13.57 -12.53
C GLU A 85 -5.27 -13.19 -11.09
N ALA A 86 -4.21 -12.38 -10.95
CA ALA A 86 -3.75 -11.85 -9.67
C ALA A 86 -4.81 -10.98 -9.00
N LEU A 87 -5.48 -10.11 -9.76
CA LEU A 87 -6.58 -9.27 -9.28
C LEU A 87 -7.77 -10.11 -8.79
N GLN A 88 -8.15 -11.17 -9.50
CA GLN A 88 -9.21 -12.09 -9.07
C GLN A 88 -8.84 -12.81 -7.78
N LEU A 89 -7.56 -13.16 -7.58
CA LEU A 89 -7.09 -13.73 -6.34
C LEU A 89 -7.23 -12.71 -5.19
N ALA A 90 -6.80 -11.46 -5.41
CA ALA A 90 -6.93 -10.39 -4.41
C ALA A 90 -8.40 -10.14 -4.03
N ILE A 91 -9.31 -10.08 -5.01
CA ILE A 91 -10.74 -9.91 -4.77
C ILE A 91 -11.30 -11.05 -3.90
N ARG A 92 -10.92 -12.30 -4.15
CA ARG A 92 -11.38 -13.43 -3.33
C ARG A 92 -10.93 -13.28 -1.87
N TYR A 93 -9.65 -12.93 -1.63
CA TYR A 93 -9.14 -12.72 -0.27
C TYR A 93 -9.80 -11.50 0.39
N ALA A 94 -9.85 -10.38 -0.32
CA ALA A 94 -10.41 -9.15 0.23
C ALA A 94 -11.90 -9.30 0.58
N THR A 95 -12.69 -9.94 -0.28
CA THR A 95 -14.11 -10.18 -0.02
C THR A 95 -14.32 -11.10 1.18
N ALA A 96 -13.60 -12.23 1.24
CA ALA A 96 -13.75 -13.20 2.32
C ALA A 96 -13.29 -12.64 3.68
N LEU A 97 -12.23 -11.83 3.69
CA LEU A 97 -11.65 -11.23 4.89
C LEU A 97 -12.22 -9.83 5.21
N LYS A 98 -13.17 -9.33 4.40
CA LYS A 98 -13.78 -8.00 4.53
C LYS A 98 -12.76 -6.85 4.49
N VAL A 99 -11.73 -6.99 3.64
CA VAL A 99 -10.70 -5.98 3.45
C VAL A 99 -11.26 -4.81 2.64
N PRO A 100 -11.28 -3.59 3.18
CA PRO A 100 -11.92 -2.46 2.51
C PRO A 100 -11.07 -1.85 1.37
N ARG A 101 -9.77 -2.16 1.29
CA ARG A 101 -8.84 -1.57 0.31
C ARG A 101 -7.88 -2.59 -0.29
N VAL A 102 -7.62 -2.44 -1.57
CA VAL A 102 -6.62 -3.26 -2.28
C VAL A 102 -5.65 -2.35 -3.02
N ASN A 103 -4.35 -2.49 -2.72
CA ASN A 103 -3.29 -1.74 -3.39
C ASN A 103 -2.79 -2.45 -4.64
N ILE A 104 -2.59 -1.69 -5.70
CA ILE A 104 -2.04 -2.16 -6.98
C ILE A 104 -0.65 -1.55 -7.17
N LEU A 105 0.39 -2.37 -7.07
CA LEU A 105 1.76 -1.96 -7.36
C LEU A 105 1.96 -1.79 -8.87
N ALA A 106 2.40 -0.61 -9.27
CA ALA A 106 2.53 -0.23 -10.69
C ALA A 106 3.51 -1.12 -11.48
N GLY A 107 4.54 -1.64 -10.80
CA GLY A 107 5.65 -2.36 -11.43
C GLY A 107 6.77 -1.45 -11.91
N LYS A 108 7.82 -2.05 -12.50
CA LYS A 108 9.02 -1.36 -13.00
C LYS A 108 9.09 -1.43 -14.51
N GLN A 109 9.45 -0.32 -15.15
CA GLN A 109 9.73 -0.31 -16.58
C GLN A 109 10.84 -1.32 -16.92
N PRO A 110 10.62 -2.30 -17.81
CA PRO A 110 11.66 -3.21 -18.27
C PRO A 110 12.82 -2.45 -18.93
N GLN A 111 14.05 -2.99 -18.85
CA GLN A 111 15.26 -2.27 -19.25
C GLN A 111 15.24 -1.84 -20.72
N ASP A 112 14.74 -2.69 -21.59
CA ASP A 112 14.73 -2.50 -23.05
C ASP A 112 13.37 -2.10 -23.60
N SER A 113 12.51 -1.47 -22.78
CA SER A 113 11.16 -1.05 -23.18
C SER A 113 10.96 0.45 -23.05
N ASP A 114 10.08 1.01 -23.88
CA ASP A 114 9.61 2.38 -23.78
C ASP A 114 8.67 2.55 -22.57
N LEU A 115 8.73 3.72 -21.94
CA LEU A 115 7.90 4.06 -20.79
C LEU A 115 6.41 4.17 -21.16
N LEU A 116 6.10 4.81 -22.27
CA LEU A 116 4.72 5.10 -22.66
C LEU A 116 3.81 3.87 -22.80
N PRO A 117 4.23 2.76 -23.43
CA PRO A 117 3.46 1.50 -23.41
C PRO A 117 3.19 0.99 -22.01
N CYS A 118 4.18 1.06 -21.09
CA CYS A 118 4.01 0.64 -19.70
C CYS A 118 2.95 1.48 -18.98
N LEU A 119 3.00 2.81 -19.10
CA LEU A 119 2.01 3.70 -18.50
C LEU A 119 0.60 3.49 -19.06
N LYS A 120 0.46 3.23 -20.36
CA LYS A 120 -0.83 2.89 -20.97
C LYS A 120 -1.39 1.56 -20.47
N THR A 121 -0.54 0.55 -20.33
CA THR A 121 -0.92 -0.75 -19.75
C THR A 121 -1.35 -0.58 -18.31
N LEU A 122 -0.59 0.18 -17.52
CA LEU A 122 -0.93 0.48 -16.13
C LEU A 122 -2.29 1.17 -16.02
N ALA A 123 -2.52 2.23 -16.80
CA ALA A 123 -3.79 2.96 -16.79
C ALA A 123 -4.99 2.05 -17.13
N SER A 124 -4.84 1.18 -18.13
CA SER A 124 -5.87 0.22 -18.54
C SER A 124 -6.14 -0.82 -17.44
N ASN A 125 -5.10 -1.33 -16.80
CA ASN A 125 -5.21 -2.31 -15.73
C ASN A 125 -5.75 -1.71 -14.42
N LEU A 126 -5.38 -0.47 -14.09
CA LEU A 126 -5.97 0.26 -12.96
C LEU A 126 -7.46 0.52 -13.17
N LYS A 127 -7.86 0.89 -14.39
CA LYS A 127 -9.28 1.06 -14.72
C LYS A 127 -10.06 -0.25 -14.55
N LEU A 128 -9.53 -1.36 -15.08
CA LEU A 128 -10.11 -2.68 -14.88
C LEU A 128 -10.20 -3.05 -13.40
N ALA A 129 -9.16 -2.75 -12.62
CA ALA A 129 -9.16 -3.01 -11.19
C ALA A 129 -10.24 -2.19 -10.46
N CYS A 130 -10.42 -0.92 -10.82
CA CYS A 130 -11.48 -0.09 -10.28
C CYS A 130 -12.86 -0.68 -10.57
N ASP A 131 -13.13 -1.04 -11.82
CA ASP A 131 -14.41 -1.62 -12.22
C ASP A 131 -14.73 -2.88 -11.40
N LEU A 132 -13.76 -3.81 -11.27
CA LEU A 132 -13.95 -5.09 -10.59
C LEU A 132 -13.98 -4.98 -9.05
N LEU A 133 -13.12 -4.14 -8.44
CA LEU A 133 -13.05 -4.01 -6.99
C LEU A 133 -14.29 -3.30 -6.43
N THR A 134 -14.80 -2.29 -7.14
CA THR A 134 -16.01 -1.57 -6.70
C THR A 134 -17.28 -2.41 -6.75
N GLU A 135 -17.36 -3.45 -7.59
CA GLU A 135 -18.43 -4.45 -7.57
C GLU A 135 -18.50 -5.21 -6.24
N HIS A 136 -17.43 -5.21 -5.46
CA HIS A 136 -17.31 -5.87 -4.16
C HIS A 136 -17.18 -4.90 -2.98
N ASP A 137 -17.49 -3.61 -3.17
CA ASP A 137 -17.35 -2.55 -2.16
C ASP A 137 -15.88 -2.40 -1.66
N ILE A 138 -14.89 -2.69 -2.51
CA ILE A 138 -13.46 -2.57 -2.20
C ILE A 138 -12.90 -1.33 -2.91
N GLU A 139 -12.23 -0.45 -2.14
CA GLU A 139 -11.57 0.75 -2.68
C GLU A 139 -10.22 0.38 -3.33
N PRO A 140 -10.02 0.65 -4.64
CA PRO A 140 -8.73 0.50 -5.28
C PRO A 140 -7.80 1.64 -4.91
N VAL A 141 -6.58 1.30 -4.49
CA VAL A 141 -5.50 2.26 -4.32
C VAL A 141 -4.28 1.85 -5.14
N PHE A 142 -3.42 2.80 -5.49
CA PHE A 142 -2.12 2.53 -6.08
C PHE A 142 -1.06 3.40 -5.42
N GLU A 143 0.16 2.90 -5.36
CA GLU A 143 1.22 3.46 -4.55
C GLU A 143 2.32 4.11 -5.38
N MET A 144 2.84 5.22 -4.88
CA MET A 144 4.07 5.84 -5.34
C MET A 144 5.26 5.28 -4.57
N ILE A 145 6.21 4.64 -5.27
CA ILE A 145 7.41 4.06 -4.65
C ILE A 145 8.66 4.76 -5.18
N ASN A 146 9.51 5.25 -4.27
CA ASN A 146 10.72 6.00 -4.60
C ASN A 146 11.70 5.23 -5.51
N GLY A 147 12.35 5.95 -6.40
CA GLY A 147 13.28 5.39 -7.38
C GLY A 147 14.63 4.93 -6.81
N THR A 148 14.93 5.21 -5.54
CA THR A 148 16.14 4.73 -4.86
C THR A 148 15.97 3.28 -4.42
N ASP A 149 14.88 2.97 -3.73
CA ASP A 149 14.59 1.62 -3.25
C ASP A 149 14.13 0.70 -4.39
N MET A 150 13.36 1.26 -5.33
CA MET A 150 12.85 0.51 -6.47
C MET A 150 13.14 1.27 -7.79
N PRO A 151 14.35 1.14 -8.33
CA PRO A 151 14.75 1.80 -9.58
C PRO A 151 13.80 1.48 -10.73
N ARG A 152 13.42 2.53 -11.49
CA ARG A 152 12.52 2.46 -12.65
C ARG A 152 11.08 2.07 -12.31
N PHE A 153 10.65 2.19 -11.07
CA PHE A 153 9.24 2.05 -10.71
C PHE A 153 8.40 3.05 -11.51
N LEU A 154 7.22 2.65 -11.97
CA LEU A 154 6.48 3.43 -12.98
C LEU A 154 5.85 4.70 -12.42
N VAL A 155 5.54 4.74 -11.13
CA VAL A 155 4.95 5.91 -10.45
C VAL A 155 5.74 6.19 -9.18
N GLN A 156 6.54 7.26 -9.16
CA GLN A 156 7.50 7.51 -8.08
C GLN A 156 7.18 8.73 -7.21
N ASN A 157 6.34 9.63 -7.68
CA ASN A 157 6.05 10.90 -7.02
C ASN A 157 4.60 11.35 -7.24
N ILE A 158 4.18 12.41 -6.53
CA ILE A 158 2.81 12.93 -6.56
C ILE A 158 2.40 13.37 -7.97
N ALA A 159 3.28 14.07 -8.69
CA ALA A 159 2.95 14.56 -10.03
C ALA A 159 2.62 13.41 -11.00
N GLN A 160 3.43 12.35 -10.99
CA GLN A 160 3.17 11.14 -11.80
C GLN A 160 1.89 10.41 -11.35
N ALA A 161 1.59 10.42 -10.06
CA ALA A 161 0.36 9.82 -9.56
C ALA A 161 -0.88 10.63 -10.00
N GLN A 162 -0.81 11.94 -9.99
CA GLN A 162 -1.88 12.81 -10.50
C GLN A 162 -2.12 12.58 -12.00
N GLU A 163 -1.04 12.53 -12.81
CA GLU A 163 -1.13 12.18 -14.24
C GLU A 163 -1.79 10.79 -14.44
N MET A 164 -1.48 9.83 -13.57
CA MET A 164 -2.08 8.50 -13.64
C MET A 164 -3.56 8.52 -13.24
N LEU A 165 -3.96 9.26 -12.20
CA LEU A 165 -5.37 9.44 -11.83
C LEU A 165 -6.17 10.06 -12.98
N GLU A 166 -5.62 11.08 -13.64
CA GLU A 166 -6.24 11.70 -14.82
C GLU A 166 -6.35 10.73 -15.99
N ALA A 167 -5.29 9.95 -16.27
CA ALA A 167 -5.27 8.98 -17.37
C ALA A 167 -6.28 7.84 -17.17
N VAL A 168 -6.45 7.36 -15.93
CA VAL A 168 -7.43 6.31 -15.56
C VAL A 168 -8.85 6.88 -15.57
N ASN A 169 -9.02 8.12 -15.10
CA ASN A 169 -10.29 8.84 -15.01
C ASN A 169 -11.42 8.00 -14.40
N HIS A 170 -11.17 7.40 -13.25
CA HIS A 170 -12.15 6.60 -12.52
C HIS A 170 -12.32 7.15 -11.09
N PRO A 171 -13.56 7.46 -10.65
CA PRO A 171 -13.81 8.18 -9.38
C PRO A 171 -13.41 7.39 -8.12
N ALA A 172 -13.35 6.07 -8.20
CA ALA A 172 -13.00 5.23 -7.07
C ALA A 172 -11.49 5.09 -6.85
N LEU A 173 -10.64 5.40 -7.88
CA LEU A 173 -9.21 5.24 -7.74
C LEU A 173 -8.63 6.30 -6.80
N LYS A 174 -7.86 5.86 -5.81
CA LYS A 174 -7.18 6.72 -4.85
C LYS A 174 -5.68 6.41 -4.80
N MET A 175 -4.91 7.34 -4.25
CA MET A 175 -3.49 7.12 -3.95
C MET A 175 -3.34 6.39 -2.60
N GLN A 176 -2.38 5.48 -2.54
CA GLN A 176 -1.73 5.08 -1.29
C GLN A 176 -0.51 5.97 -1.11
N TYR A 177 -0.54 6.79 -0.07
CA TYR A 177 0.49 7.78 0.23
C TYR A 177 1.41 7.25 1.33
N ASP A 178 2.59 6.77 0.96
CA ASP A 178 3.63 6.43 1.93
C ASP A 178 4.54 7.65 2.16
N CYS A 179 4.51 8.19 3.38
CA CYS A 179 5.30 9.34 3.79
C CYS A 179 6.81 9.13 3.57
N TYR A 180 7.32 7.92 3.81
CA TYR A 180 8.72 7.58 3.59
C TYR A 180 9.10 7.69 2.11
N HIS A 181 8.29 7.12 1.21
CA HIS A 181 8.59 7.17 -0.22
C HIS A 181 8.57 8.59 -0.75
N MET A 182 7.66 9.44 -0.30
CA MET A 182 7.60 10.84 -0.72
C MET A 182 8.79 11.65 -0.19
N ALA A 183 9.18 11.44 1.08
CA ALA A 183 10.38 12.06 1.64
C ALA A 183 11.67 11.63 0.90
N MET A 184 11.77 10.35 0.49
CA MET A 184 12.88 9.84 -0.32
C MET A 184 12.97 10.50 -1.71
N MET A 185 11.85 10.98 -2.25
CA MET A 185 11.79 11.76 -3.49
C MET A 185 12.06 13.26 -3.28
N GLY A 186 12.27 13.68 -2.03
CA GLY A 186 12.53 15.08 -1.69
C GLY A 186 11.28 15.95 -1.64
N GLU A 187 10.10 15.35 -1.54
CA GLU A 187 8.84 16.08 -1.42
C GLU A 187 8.58 16.51 0.03
N ASP A 188 7.90 17.65 0.22
CA ASP A 188 7.38 18.02 1.54
C ASP A 188 6.17 17.14 1.85
N VAL A 189 6.36 16.24 2.82
CA VAL A 189 5.36 15.21 3.17
C VAL A 189 4.06 15.85 3.68
N LEU A 190 4.16 16.92 4.49
CA LEU A 190 2.98 17.57 5.05
C LEU A 190 2.22 18.36 3.97
N GLU A 191 2.91 19.10 3.13
CA GLU A 191 2.32 19.83 2.00
C GLU A 191 1.66 18.85 1.02
N GLY A 192 2.35 17.75 0.66
CA GLY A 192 1.81 16.72 -0.21
C GLY A 192 0.52 16.08 0.33
N LEU A 193 0.46 15.79 1.64
CA LEU A 193 -0.76 15.32 2.30
C LEU A 193 -1.88 16.38 2.26
N GLN A 194 -1.55 17.64 2.56
CA GLN A 194 -2.53 18.74 2.61
C GLN A 194 -3.20 19.00 1.26
N GLU A 195 -2.42 18.99 0.21
CA GLU A 195 -2.91 19.26 -1.14
C GLU A 195 -3.71 18.09 -1.74
N ASN A 196 -3.38 16.85 -1.35
CA ASN A 196 -3.92 15.67 -2.01
C ASN A 196 -4.84 14.81 -1.15
N ILE A 197 -5.18 15.22 0.07
CA ILE A 197 -5.90 14.37 1.04
C ILE A 197 -7.24 13.80 0.50
N HIS A 198 -7.92 14.52 -0.36
CA HIS A 198 -9.18 14.09 -0.99
C HIS A 198 -9.00 12.99 -2.05
N GLN A 199 -7.76 12.80 -2.55
CA GLN A 199 -7.36 11.76 -3.50
C GLN A 199 -6.62 10.60 -2.82
N ILE A 200 -6.35 10.69 -1.52
CA ILE A 200 -5.64 9.68 -0.73
C ILE A 200 -6.66 8.73 -0.08
N GLY A 201 -6.55 7.45 -0.40
CA GLY A 201 -7.36 6.37 0.20
C GLY A 201 -6.68 5.73 1.39
N HIS A 202 -5.33 5.68 1.40
CA HIS A 202 -4.53 5.05 2.45
C HIS A 202 -3.24 5.82 2.71
N ILE A 203 -2.85 5.94 3.98
CA ILE A 203 -1.59 6.60 4.38
C ILE A 203 -0.71 5.56 5.07
N GLN A 204 0.57 5.51 4.68
CA GLN A 204 1.59 4.75 5.39
C GLN A 204 2.68 5.66 5.91
N PHE A 205 3.35 5.25 6.98
CA PHE A 205 4.41 6.03 7.57
C PHE A 205 5.61 5.20 8.02
N ALA A 206 6.79 5.73 7.74
CA ALA A 206 8.09 5.39 8.30
C ALA A 206 8.99 6.62 8.22
N ASP A 207 10.00 6.73 9.07
CA ASP A 207 10.90 7.88 9.03
C ASP A 207 11.96 7.76 7.93
N CYS A 208 12.44 8.88 7.45
CA CYS A 208 13.41 9.00 6.37
C CYS A 208 14.62 9.85 6.81
N PRO A 209 15.86 9.39 6.53
CA PRO A 209 16.25 8.12 5.91
C PRO A 209 16.17 6.92 6.87
N GLY A 210 16.20 5.69 6.30
CA GLY A 210 16.36 4.44 7.05
C GLY A 210 15.10 3.59 7.15
N ARG A 211 13.93 4.17 6.91
CA ARG A 211 12.61 3.51 6.97
C ARG A 211 12.35 2.87 8.34
N HIS A 212 12.72 3.61 9.40
CA HIS A 212 12.50 3.21 10.79
C HIS A 212 11.23 3.85 11.36
N GLU A 213 10.97 3.60 12.65
CA GLU A 213 9.86 4.23 13.39
C GLU A 213 9.97 5.77 13.42
N PRO A 214 8.85 6.51 13.56
CA PRO A 214 8.84 7.97 13.70
C PRO A 214 9.79 8.48 14.79
N ASP A 215 10.23 9.73 14.65
CA ASP A 215 11.17 10.42 15.55
C ASP A 215 12.61 9.85 15.56
N THR A 216 12.94 9.03 14.55
CA THR A 216 14.31 8.50 14.40
C THR A 216 15.14 9.26 13.36
N ALA A 217 14.52 10.12 12.54
CA ALA A 217 15.17 10.86 11.47
C ALA A 217 14.57 12.27 11.23
N GLN A 218 13.94 12.53 10.06
CA GLN A 218 13.71 13.91 9.61
C GLN A 218 12.24 14.27 9.35
N ILE A 219 11.33 13.30 9.25
CA ILE A 219 9.93 13.58 8.92
C ILE A 219 9.22 14.15 10.18
N PRO A 220 8.56 15.33 10.10
CA PRO A 220 7.95 15.98 11.27
C PRO A 220 6.61 15.33 11.65
N TYR A 221 6.63 14.08 12.14
CA TYR A 221 5.44 13.29 12.40
C TYR A 221 4.49 13.89 13.42
N GLU A 222 5.00 14.60 14.44
CA GLU A 222 4.14 15.30 15.39
C GLU A 222 3.19 16.29 14.68
N GLN A 223 3.72 17.06 13.71
CA GLN A 223 2.93 18.00 12.93
C GLN A 223 1.98 17.28 11.97
N ILE A 224 2.46 16.22 11.30
CA ILE A 224 1.68 15.42 10.35
C ILE A 224 0.48 14.79 11.06
N PHE A 225 0.69 14.07 12.16
CA PHE A 225 -0.39 13.41 12.89
C PHE A 225 -1.36 14.42 13.52
N SER A 226 -0.85 15.56 14.02
CA SER A 226 -1.69 16.64 14.52
C SER A 226 -2.61 17.18 13.41
N TRP A 227 -2.06 17.40 12.21
CA TRP A 227 -2.84 17.87 11.07
C TRP A 227 -3.85 16.82 10.59
N ILE A 228 -3.46 15.55 10.41
CA ILE A 228 -4.38 14.47 10.01
C ILE A 228 -5.54 14.38 10.99
N LYS A 229 -5.28 14.49 12.30
CA LYS A 229 -6.32 14.46 13.33
C LYS A 229 -7.36 15.58 13.18
N GLN A 230 -6.96 16.72 12.65
CA GLN A 230 -7.82 17.89 12.42
C GLN A 230 -8.45 17.90 11.02
N SER A 231 -7.92 17.12 10.09
CA SER A 231 -8.43 16.99 8.73
C SER A 231 -9.71 16.16 8.67
N ALA A 232 -10.37 16.16 7.51
CA ALA A 232 -11.53 15.30 7.23
C ALA A 232 -11.14 13.86 6.86
N TYR A 233 -9.88 13.46 7.01
CA TYR A 233 -9.43 12.11 6.65
C TYR A 233 -9.95 11.07 7.66
N GLU A 234 -10.71 10.11 7.15
CA GLU A 234 -11.30 9.00 7.92
C GLU A 234 -10.69 7.64 7.59
N GLY A 235 -9.65 7.62 6.72
CA GLY A 235 -8.96 6.41 6.30
C GLY A 235 -8.04 5.83 7.37
N TYR A 236 -7.19 4.89 6.95
CA TYR A 236 -6.19 4.27 7.82
C TYR A 236 -4.84 4.95 7.66
N ILE A 237 -4.09 4.95 8.77
CA ILE A 237 -2.71 5.43 8.85
C ILE A 237 -1.89 4.26 9.38
N ALA A 238 -1.10 3.63 8.53
CA ALA A 238 -0.42 2.38 8.86
C ALA A 238 1.07 2.57 9.12
N ALA A 239 1.54 1.99 10.22
CA ALA A 239 2.96 1.84 10.50
C ALA A 239 3.57 0.82 9.53
N GLU A 240 4.44 1.27 8.61
CA GLU A 240 5.13 0.43 7.65
C GLU A 240 6.64 0.68 7.67
N TYR A 241 7.27 0.31 8.77
CA TYR A 241 8.69 0.56 9.00
C TYR A 241 9.45 -0.72 9.39
N LYS A 242 10.77 -0.62 9.35
CA LYS A 242 11.70 -1.63 9.86
C LYS A 242 12.15 -1.20 11.25
N PRO A 243 11.64 -1.83 12.33
CA PRO A 243 12.02 -1.47 13.68
C PRO A 243 13.54 -1.44 13.86
N LYS A 244 14.09 -0.35 14.39
CA LYS A 244 15.54 -0.14 14.49
C LYS A 244 16.19 -1.12 15.45
N ASN A 245 15.48 -1.48 16.51
CA ASN A 245 15.97 -2.36 17.56
C ASN A 245 15.21 -3.69 17.67
N GLY A 246 14.44 -4.07 16.63
CA GLY A 246 13.49 -5.19 16.69
C GLY A 246 12.13 -4.77 17.26
N SER A 247 11.08 -5.54 16.95
CA SER A 247 9.70 -5.17 17.28
C SER A 247 9.32 -5.32 18.75
N ASN A 248 10.25 -5.79 19.60
CA ASN A 248 10.01 -6.11 21.01
C ASN A 248 10.71 -5.13 21.99
N GLN A 249 11.07 -3.90 21.55
CA GLN A 249 11.69 -2.91 22.46
C GLN A 249 10.93 -1.60 22.44
#